data_00c918ca9cd2d6f4211bfebc6e4eba93
#
_entry.id   00c918ca9cd2d6f4211bfebc6e4eba93
#
_cell.length_a   1.000
_cell.length_b   1.000
_cell.length_c   1.000
_cell.angle_alpha   90.00
_cell.angle_beta   90.00
_cell.angle_gamma   90.00
#
_symmetry.space_group_name_H-M   'P 1'
#
loop_
_entity.id
_entity.type
_entity.pdbx_description
1 polymer ?
#
loop_
_entity_poly.entity_id
_entity_poly.type
_entity_poly.pdbx_seq_one_letter_code
_entity_poly.pdbx_strand_id
1 'polypeptide(L)'
;IEEALQSGGTVIGISSGGKLEKLISENEESLFLSVPGGQMPRSAFGHLFGRQLSVCWALGIIEKPDDKEILKMIERLRSSSTDFDISGGNGLVVSVAKSMLNRQIGIIAPTILIPAARRFANQLNENSNVFARPSELPEMNHNEIVAWSSANENEHSIIYFSCENIHSRVHSRMNWMLENIDNDSSWIIDC
;
A
#
# COMPACT_ATOMS: atom_id res chain seq x y z
N ILE A 1 -19.14 -7.21 -15.29
CA ILE A 1 -18.28 -7.66 -16.42
C ILE A 1 -19.12 -7.84 -17.66
N GLU A 2 -20.22 -8.60 -17.61
CA GLU A 2 -21.11 -8.80 -18.76
C GLU A 2 -21.62 -7.47 -19.32
N GLU A 3 -22.05 -6.53 -18.49
CA GLU A 3 -22.45 -5.18 -18.89
C GLU A 3 -21.30 -4.42 -19.55
N ALA A 4 -20.08 -4.55 -19.05
CA ALA A 4 -18.91 -3.91 -19.65
C ALA A 4 -18.58 -4.47 -21.04
N LEU A 5 -18.69 -5.78 -21.22
CA LEU A 5 -18.52 -6.44 -22.52
C LEU A 5 -19.62 -6.04 -23.51
N GLN A 6 -20.86 -5.86 -23.04
CA GLN A 6 -22.00 -5.43 -23.87
C GLN A 6 -21.93 -3.94 -24.26
N SER A 7 -21.17 -3.13 -23.52
CA SER A 7 -21.02 -1.69 -23.81
C SER A 7 -20.19 -1.36 -25.05
N GLY A 8 -19.59 -2.37 -25.70
CA GLY A 8 -18.75 -2.21 -26.90
C GLY A 8 -17.35 -1.65 -26.61
N GLY A 9 -16.93 -1.64 -25.34
CA GLY A 9 -15.58 -1.25 -24.95
C GLY A 9 -14.63 -2.45 -24.85
N THR A 10 -13.33 -2.23 -25.04
CA THR A 10 -12.30 -3.24 -24.78
C THR A 10 -12.19 -3.51 -23.28
N VAL A 11 -12.37 -4.74 -22.87
CA VAL A 11 -12.24 -5.16 -21.48
C VAL A 11 -10.92 -5.91 -21.28
N ILE A 12 -10.11 -5.45 -20.33
CA ILE A 12 -8.86 -6.12 -19.93
C ILE A 12 -9.08 -6.84 -18.61
N GLY A 13 -9.10 -8.17 -18.66
CA GLY A 13 -9.25 -9.01 -17.46
C GLY A 13 -7.89 -9.49 -16.96
N ILE A 14 -7.65 -9.32 -15.63
CA ILE A 14 -6.42 -9.78 -14.98
C ILE A 14 -6.82 -10.74 -13.85
N SER A 15 -6.52 -12.02 -14.00
CA SER A 15 -6.78 -13.02 -12.96
C SER A 15 -5.94 -14.30 -13.19
N SER A 16 -6.04 -15.23 -12.24
CA SER A 16 -5.43 -16.55 -12.37
C SER A 16 -6.28 -17.56 -13.16
N GLY A 17 -7.37 -17.13 -13.80
CA GLY A 17 -8.26 -17.99 -14.59
C GLY A 17 -9.72 -17.94 -14.17
N GLY A 18 -10.44 -19.02 -14.39
CA GLY A 18 -11.82 -19.23 -13.97
C GLY A 18 -12.87 -18.58 -14.88
N LYS A 19 -13.98 -18.11 -14.30
CA LYS A 19 -15.08 -17.50 -15.05
C LYS A 19 -14.66 -16.23 -15.80
N LEU A 20 -13.76 -15.44 -15.20
CA LEU A 20 -13.29 -14.21 -15.83
C LEU A 20 -12.51 -14.50 -17.11
N GLU A 21 -11.61 -15.47 -17.08
CA GLU A 21 -10.87 -15.91 -18.28
C GLU A 21 -11.81 -16.34 -19.40
N LYS A 22 -12.81 -17.19 -19.08
CA LYS A 22 -13.78 -17.67 -20.08
C LYS A 22 -14.55 -16.52 -20.72
N LEU A 23 -15.13 -15.63 -19.91
CA LEU A 23 -15.91 -14.49 -20.39
C LEU A 23 -15.10 -13.54 -21.27
N ILE A 24 -13.85 -13.28 -20.92
CA ILE A 24 -12.97 -12.39 -21.67
C ILE A 24 -12.50 -13.07 -22.96
N SER A 25 -12.13 -14.36 -22.91
CA SER A 25 -11.62 -15.11 -24.09
C SER A 25 -12.68 -15.37 -25.14
N GLU A 26 -13.97 -15.28 -24.80
CA GLU A 26 -15.10 -15.40 -25.74
C GLU A 26 -15.35 -14.07 -26.49
N ASN A 27 -14.68 -12.98 -26.13
CA ASN A 27 -14.84 -11.66 -26.74
C ASN A 27 -13.56 -11.24 -27.46
N GLU A 28 -13.61 -11.15 -28.80
CA GLU A 28 -12.44 -10.86 -29.65
C GLU A 28 -11.83 -9.47 -29.42
N GLU A 29 -12.60 -8.51 -28.90
CA GLU A 29 -12.15 -7.13 -28.64
C GLU A 29 -11.58 -6.96 -27.22
N SER A 30 -11.50 -8.05 -26.45
CA SER A 30 -11.06 -8.04 -25.05
C SER A 30 -9.77 -8.81 -24.87
N LEU A 31 -9.01 -8.49 -23.81
CA LEU A 31 -7.72 -9.09 -23.52
C LEU A 31 -7.70 -9.73 -22.13
N PHE A 32 -7.30 -10.99 -22.07
CA PHE A 32 -7.05 -11.67 -20.82
C PHE A 32 -5.55 -11.75 -20.50
N LEU A 33 -5.17 -11.27 -19.33
CA LEU A 33 -3.80 -11.31 -18.82
C LEU A 33 -3.74 -12.22 -17.59
N SER A 34 -3.14 -13.40 -17.76
CA SER A 34 -3.00 -14.36 -16.68
C SER A 34 -1.99 -13.92 -15.62
N VAL A 35 -2.26 -14.27 -14.37
CA VAL A 35 -1.32 -14.21 -13.25
C VAL A 35 -1.20 -15.59 -12.61
N PRO A 36 -0.10 -15.91 -11.90
CA PRO A 36 0.04 -17.18 -11.23
C PRO A 36 -1.10 -17.46 -10.26
N GLY A 37 -1.63 -18.69 -10.31
CA GLY A 37 -2.64 -19.18 -9.37
C GLY A 37 -2.02 -19.74 -8.08
N GLY A 38 -2.88 -20.22 -7.18
CA GLY A 38 -2.47 -20.86 -5.93
C GLY A 38 -2.07 -19.93 -4.80
N GLN A 39 -2.15 -18.62 -5.02
CA GLN A 39 -1.90 -17.62 -4.00
C GLN A 39 -3.22 -16.99 -3.52
N MET A 40 -3.27 -16.60 -2.26
CA MET A 40 -4.36 -15.77 -1.78
C MET A 40 -4.32 -14.39 -2.47
N PRO A 41 -5.46 -13.75 -2.81
CA PRO A 41 -5.49 -12.47 -3.52
C PRO A 41 -4.60 -11.39 -2.87
N ARG A 42 -4.58 -11.33 -1.55
CA ARG A 42 -3.76 -10.41 -0.77
C ARG A 42 -2.25 -10.62 -0.93
N SER A 43 -1.82 -11.86 -1.17
CA SER A 43 -0.42 -12.21 -1.42
C SER A 43 -0.02 -12.04 -2.88
N ALA A 44 -1.00 -12.02 -3.80
CA ALA A 44 -0.78 -11.88 -5.24
C ALA A 44 -0.62 -10.42 -5.70
N PHE A 45 -0.51 -9.47 -4.78
CA PHE A 45 -0.47 -8.04 -5.09
C PHE A 45 0.59 -7.69 -6.16
N GLY A 46 1.81 -8.18 -6.02
CA GLY A 46 2.89 -7.90 -6.97
C GLY A 46 2.56 -8.35 -8.40
N HIS A 47 1.92 -9.50 -8.55
CA HIS A 47 1.49 -10.00 -9.85
C HIS A 47 0.37 -9.16 -10.46
N LEU A 48 -0.66 -8.83 -9.66
CA LEU A 48 -1.79 -8.01 -10.11
C LEU A 48 -1.35 -6.59 -10.44
N PHE A 49 -0.59 -5.95 -9.57
CA PHE A 49 -0.08 -4.61 -9.76
C PHE A 49 0.88 -4.52 -10.97
N GLY A 50 1.80 -5.48 -11.09
CA GLY A 50 2.72 -5.52 -12.23
C GLY A 50 2.01 -5.67 -13.57
N ARG A 51 0.92 -6.45 -13.64
CA ARG A 51 0.08 -6.55 -14.85
C ARG A 51 -0.66 -5.25 -15.15
N GLN A 52 -1.27 -4.61 -14.12
CA GLN A 52 -1.93 -3.31 -14.28
C GLN A 52 -0.94 -2.25 -14.78
N LEU A 53 0.25 -2.20 -14.17
CA LEU A 53 1.31 -1.28 -14.56
C LEU A 53 1.75 -1.51 -16.02
N SER A 54 1.92 -2.78 -16.44
CA SER A 54 2.26 -3.10 -17.82
C SER A 54 1.20 -2.67 -18.84
N VAL A 55 -0.08 -2.76 -18.46
CA VAL A 55 -1.19 -2.24 -19.28
C VAL A 55 -1.12 -0.72 -19.40
N CYS A 56 -0.91 -0.02 -18.29
CA CYS A 56 -0.78 1.44 -18.30
C CYS A 56 0.40 1.91 -19.18
N TRP A 57 1.51 1.21 -19.16
CA TRP A 57 2.65 1.48 -20.04
C TRP A 57 2.32 1.20 -21.50
N ALA A 58 1.69 0.08 -21.81
CA ALA A 58 1.32 -0.29 -23.17
C ALA A 58 0.31 0.68 -23.80
N LEU A 59 -0.59 1.22 -22.98
CA LEU A 59 -1.59 2.20 -23.41
C LEU A 59 -1.06 3.65 -23.40
N GLY A 60 0.18 3.89 -22.95
CA GLY A 60 0.74 5.24 -22.86
C GLY A 60 0.07 6.12 -21.79
N ILE A 61 -0.65 5.54 -20.82
CA ILE A 61 -1.28 6.27 -19.70
C ILE A 61 -0.21 6.83 -18.77
N ILE A 62 0.85 6.07 -18.54
CA ILE A 62 2.04 6.48 -17.81
C ILE A 62 3.28 6.11 -18.64
N GLU A 63 4.29 6.96 -18.56
CA GLU A 63 5.56 6.71 -19.24
C GLU A 63 6.24 5.46 -18.66
N LYS A 64 6.70 4.57 -19.54
CA LYS A 64 7.45 3.40 -19.13
C LYS A 64 8.90 3.82 -18.83
N PRO A 65 9.42 3.55 -17.62
CA PRO A 65 10.84 3.76 -17.31
C PRO A 65 11.72 2.91 -18.22
N ASP A 66 12.97 3.31 -18.38
CA ASP A 66 13.94 2.48 -19.10
C ASP A 66 14.22 1.17 -18.35
N ASP A 67 14.80 0.19 -19.04
CA ASP A 67 15.03 -1.13 -18.46
C ASP A 67 16.04 -1.09 -17.30
N LYS A 68 16.94 -0.10 -17.25
CA LYS A 68 17.88 0.06 -16.13
C LYS A 68 17.17 0.57 -14.89
N GLU A 69 16.22 1.48 -15.04
CA GLU A 69 15.40 1.98 -13.93
C GLU A 69 14.51 0.87 -13.37
N ILE A 70 13.91 0.06 -14.26
CA ILE A 70 13.11 -1.11 -13.85
C ILE A 70 13.98 -2.10 -13.06
N LEU A 71 15.18 -2.40 -13.53
CA LEU A 71 16.11 -3.29 -12.82
C LEU A 71 16.52 -2.74 -11.46
N LYS A 72 16.82 -1.45 -11.35
CA LYS A 72 17.10 -0.79 -10.06
C LYS A 72 15.92 -0.91 -9.09
N MET A 73 14.69 -0.72 -9.57
CA MET A 73 13.49 -0.88 -8.76
C MET A 73 13.36 -2.32 -8.24
N ILE A 74 13.61 -3.32 -9.08
CA ILE A 74 13.58 -4.74 -8.68
C ILE A 74 14.68 -5.04 -7.64
N GLU A 75 15.89 -4.49 -7.81
CA GLU A 75 16.99 -4.65 -6.86
C GLU A 75 16.65 -4.04 -5.51
N ARG A 76 16.06 -2.83 -5.48
CA ARG A 76 15.58 -2.20 -4.25
C ARG A 76 14.56 -3.08 -3.52
N LEU A 77 13.58 -3.64 -4.25
CA LEU A 77 12.59 -4.56 -3.65
C LEU A 77 13.24 -5.82 -3.06
N ARG A 78 14.26 -6.37 -3.72
CA ARG A 78 15.03 -7.51 -3.22
C ARG A 78 15.82 -7.16 -1.95
N SER A 79 16.49 -6.01 -1.95
CA SER A 79 17.21 -5.51 -0.76
C SER A 79 16.26 -5.33 0.40
N SER A 80 15.15 -4.62 0.19
CA SER A 80 14.14 -4.41 1.24
C SER A 80 13.58 -5.73 1.77
N SER A 81 13.39 -6.73 0.92
CA SER A 81 12.94 -8.06 1.36
C SER A 81 13.95 -8.74 2.29
N THR A 82 15.25 -8.49 2.10
CA THR A 82 16.32 -8.99 2.97
C THR A 82 16.38 -8.19 4.27
N ASP A 83 16.30 -6.86 4.18
CA ASP A 83 16.37 -5.95 5.33
C ASP A 83 15.18 -6.15 6.28
N PHE A 84 14.04 -6.56 5.73
CA PHE A 84 12.80 -6.80 6.48
C PHE A 84 12.57 -8.29 6.81
N ASP A 85 13.58 -9.14 6.65
CA ASP A 85 13.49 -10.55 7.00
C ASP A 85 13.28 -10.75 8.51
N ILE A 86 12.25 -11.49 8.85
CA ILE A 86 11.84 -11.78 10.23
C ILE A 86 12.24 -13.19 10.68
N SER A 87 12.89 -13.97 9.83
CA SER A 87 13.20 -15.39 10.11
C SER A 87 14.09 -15.58 11.34
N GLY A 88 14.94 -14.60 11.66
CA GLY A 88 15.79 -14.59 12.86
C GLY A 88 15.09 -14.20 14.16
N GLY A 89 13.80 -13.84 14.14
CA GLY A 89 13.04 -13.41 15.32
C GLY A 89 13.50 -12.08 15.95
N ASN A 90 14.33 -11.33 15.26
CA ASN A 90 14.87 -10.03 15.66
C ASN A 90 14.86 -9.05 14.47
N GLY A 91 15.38 -7.85 14.63
CA GLY A 91 15.43 -6.81 13.62
C GLY A 91 14.33 -5.76 13.76
N LEU A 92 14.38 -4.76 12.86
CA LEU A 92 13.50 -3.58 12.92
C LEU A 92 12.02 -3.98 12.84
N VAL A 93 11.63 -4.78 11.86
CA VAL A 93 10.23 -5.17 11.64
C VAL A 93 9.66 -5.89 12.86
N VAL A 94 10.45 -6.77 13.49
CA VAL A 94 10.05 -7.48 14.71
C VAL A 94 9.88 -6.53 15.87
N SER A 95 10.77 -5.53 16.01
CA SER A 95 10.69 -4.51 17.05
C SER A 95 9.45 -3.63 16.88
N VAL A 96 9.19 -3.16 15.66
CA VAL A 96 7.98 -2.41 15.30
C VAL A 96 6.73 -3.23 15.63
N ALA A 97 6.66 -4.48 15.17
CA ALA A 97 5.51 -5.33 15.43
C ALA A 97 5.27 -5.57 16.95
N LYS A 98 6.33 -5.76 17.72
CA LYS A 98 6.23 -5.94 19.19
C LYS A 98 5.70 -4.69 19.88
N SER A 99 6.13 -3.50 19.47
CA SER A 99 5.65 -2.24 20.06
C SER A 99 4.17 -1.96 19.77
N MET A 100 3.62 -2.58 18.72
CA MET A 100 2.23 -2.41 18.27
C MET A 100 1.27 -3.47 18.83
N LEU A 101 1.75 -4.46 19.56
CA LEU A 101 0.90 -5.52 20.08
C LEU A 101 -0.18 -4.96 21.02
N ASN A 102 -1.42 -5.40 20.80
CA ASN A 102 -2.61 -5.01 21.57
C ASN A 102 -2.98 -3.51 21.46
N ARG A 103 -2.53 -2.83 20.42
CA ARG A 103 -2.81 -1.42 20.17
C ARG A 103 -3.61 -1.24 18.88
N GLN A 104 -4.37 -0.16 18.80
CA GLN A 104 -4.95 0.31 17.56
C GLN A 104 -3.87 1.05 16.75
N ILE A 105 -3.83 0.84 15.44
CA ILE A 105 -2.76 1.39 14.60
C ILE A 105 -3.30 2.51 13.72
N GLY A 106 -2.81 3.73 13.93
CA GLY A 106 -2.96 4.84 13.00
C GLY A 106 -1.86 4.82 11.94
N ILE A 107 -2.22 4.98 10.67
CA ILE A 107 -1.25 5.11 9.59
C ILE A 107 -1.44 6.47 8.96
N ILE A 108 -0.54 7.40 9.26
CA ILE A 108 -0.63 8.79 8.82
C ILE A 108 0.25 8.98 7.59
N ALA A 109 -0.34 9.46 6.51
CA ALA A 109 0.35 9.59 5.24
C ALA A 109 -0.03 10.87 4.50
N PRO A 110 0.90 11.50 3.76
CA PRO A 110 0.55 12.54 2.82
C PRO A 110 -0.30 11.97 1.67
N THR A 111 -1.08 12.82 1.01
CA THR A 111 -2.01 12.45 -0.07
C THR A 111 -1.41 11.48 -1.08
N ILE A 112 -0.17 11.72 -1.50
CA ILE A 112 0.53 10.88 -2.50
C ILE A 112 0.78 9.44 -2.01
N LEU A 113 0.93 9.23 -0.70
CA LEU A 113 1.17 7.93 -0.09
C LEU A 113 -0.08 7.27 0.51
N ILE A 114 -1.23 7.96 0.48
CA ILE A 114 -2.46 7.41 1.07
C ILE A 114 -2.91 6.07 0.45
N PRO A 115 -2.73 5.80 -0.85
CA PRO A 115 -3.02 4.47 -1.40
C PRO A 115 -2.15 3.36 -0.78
N ALA A 116 -0.86 3.64 -0.53
CA ALA A 116 0.05 2.70 0.14
C ALA A 116 -0.34 2.50 1.61
N ALA A 117 -0.64 3.58 2.34
CA ALA A 117 -1.12 3.52 3.72
C ALA A 117 -2.42 2.73 3.85
N ARG A 118 -3.36 2.95 2.94
CA ARG A 118 -4.62 2.19 2.88
C ARG A 118 -4.38 0.71 2.61
N ARG A 119 -3.48 0.41 1.68
CA ARG A 119 -3.09 -0.98 1.40
C ARG A 119 -2.45 -1.65 2.62
N PHE A 120 -1.57 -0.94 3.32
CA PHE A 120 -0.91 -1.44 4.52
C PHE A 120 -1.92 -1.69 5.66
N ALA A 121 -2.85 -0.75 5.90
CA ALA A 121 -3.94 -0.94 6.86
C ALA A 121 -4.77 -2.20 6.55
N ASN A 122 -5.13 -2.40 5.28
CA ASN A 122 -5.89 -3.59 4.86
C ASN A 122 -5.11 -4.88 5.15
N GLN A 123 -3.80 -4.90 4.95
CA GLN A 123 -2.96 -6.07 5.28
C GLN A 123 -2.96 -6.36 6.79
N LEU A 124 -2.86 -5.34 7.63
CA LEU A 124 -2.91 -5.51 9.09
C LEU A 124 -4.29 -6.00 9.54
N ASN A 125 -5.35 -5.39 9.04
CA ASN A 125 -6.72 -5.77 9.35
C ASN A 125 -7.02 -7.23 8.95
N GLU A 126 -6.63 -7.63 7.75
CA GLU A 126 -6.97 -8.94 7.17
C GLU A 126 -6.09 -10.08 7.71
N ASN A 127 -4.79 -9.83 7.90
CA ASN A 127 -3.84 -10.88 8.25
C ASN A 127 -3.53 -10.98 9.74
N SER A 128 -3.67 -9.87 10.47
CA SER A 128 -3.27 -9.80 11.89
C SER A 128 -4.45 -9.59 12.84
N ASN A 129 -5.67 -9.40 12.31
CA ASN A 129 -6.86 -9.04 13.09
C ASN A 129 -6.64 -7.80 13.98
N VAL A 130 -5.80 -6.87 13.52
CA VAL A 130 -5.48 -5.62 14.22
C VAL A 130 -6.25 -4.49 13.57
N PHE A 131 -6.92 -3.67 14.35
CA PHE A 131 -7.60 -2.50 13.82
C PHE A 131 -6.58 -1.44 13.40
N ALA A 132 -6.39 -1.30 12.10
CA ALA A 132 -5.51 -0.31 11.49
C ALA A 132 -6.31 0.64 10.59
N ARG A 133 -6.03 1.95 10.71
CA ARG A 133 -6.76 3.01 10.02
C ARG A 133 -5.79 3.98 9.34
N PRO A 134 -5.93 4.22 8.02
CA PRO A 134 -5.18 5.26 7.33
C PRO A 134 -5.82 6.63 7.55
N SER A 135 -4.99 7.64 7.77
CA SER A 135 -5.39 9.05 7.90
C SER A 135 -4.54 9.93 6.99
N GLU A 136 -5.19 10.83 6.26
CA GLU A 136 -4.56 11.62 5.21
C GLU A 136 -4.12 13.00 5.72
N LEU A 137 -2.85 13.35 5.51
CA LEU A 137 -2.34 14.70 5.67
C LEU A 137 -2.54 15.50 4.36
N PRO A 138 -3.01 16.77 4.45
CA PRO A 138 -3.23 17.55 5.66
C PRO A 138 -4.65 17.45 6.24
N GLU A 139 -5.57 16.72 5.61
CA GLU A 139 -7.01 16.74 5.96
C GLU A 139 -7.27 16.31 7.41
N MET A 140 -6.60 15.30 7.91
CA MET A 140 -6.74 14.83 9.28
C MET A 140 -6.45 15.91 10.35
N ASN A 141 -5.71 16.97 10.00
CA ASN A 141 -5.43 18.06 10.91
C ASN A 141 -6.66 18.94 11.21
N HIS A 142 -7.76 18.79 10.48
CA HIS A 142 -9.01 19.51 10.79
C HIS A 142 -9.84 18.85 11.89
N ASN A 143 -9.72 17.53 12.05
CA ASN A 143 -10.61 16.76 12.92
C ASN A 143 -9.86 15.72 13.77
N GLU A 144 -9.11 14.82 13.16
CA GLU A 144 -8.51 13.67 13.85
C GLU A 144 -7.36 14.06 14.81
N ILE A 145 -6.68 15.16 14.55
CA ILE A 145 -5.57 15.63 15.39
C ILE A 145 -5.98 15.82 16.86
N VAL A 146 -7.22 16.26 17.11
CA VAL A 146 -7.77 16.43 18.45
C VAL A 146 -7.92 15.07 19.15
N ALA A 147 -8.38 14.07 18.42
CA ALA A 147 -8.52 12.72 18.95
C ALA A 147 -7.15 12.10 19.25
N TRP A 148 -6.19 12.25 18.34
CA TRP A 148 -4.82 11.74 18.54
C TRP A 148 -4.10 12.41 19.70
N SER A 149 -4.23 13.74 19.88
CA SER A 149 -3.62 14.46 21.01
C SER A 149 -4.25 14.13 22.36
N SER A 150 -5.44 13.55 22.36
CA SER A 150 -6.16 13.16 23.59
C SER A 150 -6.15 11.64 23.82
N ALA A 151 -5.62 10.87 22.88
CA ALA A 151 -5.62 9.41 22.94
C ALA A 151 -4.69 8.90 24.02
N ASN A 152 -5.05 7.77 24.62
CA ASN A 152 -4.18 7.09 25.55
C ASN A 152 -3.01 6.45 24.78
N GLU A 153 -1.79 6.91 25.05
CA GLU A 153 -0.57 6.43 24.41
C GLU A 153 -0.35 4.92 24.50
N ASN A 154 -0.89 4.27 25.52
CA ASN A 154 -0.79 2.82 25.71
C ASN A 154 -1.78 2.02 24.83
N GLU A 155 -2.77 2.66 24.24
CA GLU A 155 -3.80 2.02 23.43
C GLU A 155 -3.58 2.20 21.92
N HIS A 156 -2.65 3.07 21.53
CA HIS A 156 -2.42 3.44 20.13
C HIS A 156 -0.95 3.33 19.74
N SER A 157 -0.73 3.05 18.48
CA SER A 157 0.57 3.17 17.79
C SER A 157 0.37 3.94 16.50
N ILE A 158 1.34 4.74 16.13
CA ILE A 158 1.24 5.55 14.91
C ILE A 158 2.40 5.21 13.97
N ILE A 159 2.07 4.94 12.72
CA ILE A 159 3.05 4.80 11.63
C ILE A 159 2.90 6.00 10.72
N TYR A 160 3.97 6.76 10.56
CA TYR A 160 4.04 7.87 9.61
C TYR A 160 4.71 7.41 8.33
N PHE A 161 4.03 7.60 7.20
CA PHE A 161 4.64 7.44 5.88
C PHE A 161 5.17 8.80 5.42
N SER A 162 6.43 8.83 5.03
CA SER A 162 7.14 10.02 4.54
C SER A 162 7.76 9.77 3.19
N CYS A 163 8.00 10.81 2.42
CA CYS A 163 8.85 10.80 1.23
C CYS A 163 9.39 12.20 0.95
N GLU A 164 10.45 12.29 0.16
CA GLU A 164 11.11 13.57 -0.16
C GLU A 164 10.21 14.53 -0.95
N ASN A 165 9.31 14.01 -1.78
CA ASN A 165 8.51 14.79 -2.73
C ASN A 165 7.15 15.26 -2.17
N ILE A 166 7.11 15.68 -0.90
CA ILE A 166 5.91 16.27 -0.30
C ILE A 166 6.05 17.78 -0.11
N HIS A 167 4.92 18.48 -0.16
CA HIS A 167 4.91 19.92 0.04
C HIS A 167 5.45 20.27 1.45
N SER A 168 6.29 21.30 1.55
CA SER A 168 6.96 21.70 2.80
C SER A 168 6.01 21.91 3.98
N ARG A 169 4.81 22.46 3.75
CA ARG A 169 3.78 22.62 4.79
C ARG A 169 3.24 21.30 5.33
N VAL A 170 3.14 20.26 4.49
CA VAL A 170 2.74 18.93 4.92
C VAL A 170 3.84 18.32 5.78
N HIS A 171 5.10 18.49 5.35
CA HIS A 171 6.27 18.07 6.13
C HIS A 171 6.31 18.75 7.51
N SER A 172 6.09 20.07 7.57
CA SER A 172 6.04 20.81 8.84
C SER A 172 4.92 20.33 9.76
N ARG A 173 3.76 19.94 9.21
CA ARG A 173 2.65 19.38 10.01
C ARG A 173 2.99 17.99 10.55
N MET A 174 3.62 17.16 9.75
CA MET A 174 4.06 15.84 10.19
C MET A 174 5.10 15.96 11.31
N ASN A 175 6.09 16.83 11.18
CA ASN A 175 7.08 17.09 12.22
C ASN A 175 6.43 17.59 13.51
N TRP A 176 5.48 18.52 13.41
CA TRP A 176 4.73 18.98 14.57
C TRP A 176 3.98 17.83 15.27
N MET A 177 3.39 16.91 14.51
CA MET A 177 2.70 15.75 15.07
C MET A 177 3.68 14.81 15.77
N LEU A 178 4.84 14.55 15.19
CA LEU A 178 5.89 13.75 15.80
C LEU A 178 6.38 14.34 17.12
N GLU A 179 6.45 15.67 17.23
CA GLU A 179 6.89 16.38 18.43
C GLU A 179 5.80 16.46 19.52
N ASN A 180 4.51 16.44 19.15
CA ASN A 180 3.42 16.74 20.07
C ASN A 180 2.42 15.59 20.31
N ILE A 181 2.42 14.57 19.46
CA ILE A 181 1.52 13.41 19.53
C ILE A 181 2.33 12.10 19.64
N ASP A 182 3.64 12.24 19.69
CA ASP A 182 4.53 11.09 19.74
C ASP A 182 4.28 10.25 21.01
N ASN A 183 4.42 8.96 20.84
CA ASN A 183 4.47 7.99 21.90
C ASN A 183 5.59 6.98 21.62
N ASP A 184 5.98 6.20 22.61
CA ASP A 184 7.06 5.19 22.51
C ASP A 184 6.85 4.12 21.44
N SER A 185 5.71 4.14 20.76
CA SER A 185 5.35 3.22 19.68
C SER A 185 5.03 3.93 18.35
N SER A 186 5.59 5.11 18.13
CA SER A 186 5.52 5.82 16.84
C SER A 186 6.71 5.48 15.95
N TRP A 187 6.45 5.31 14.66
CA TRP A 187 7.44 4.88 13.68
C TRP A 187 7.30 5.68 12.39
N ILE A 188 8.45 6.01 11.77
CA ILE A 188 8.48 6.65 10.46
C ILE A 188 8.95 5.62 9.43
N ILE A 189 8.21 5.51 8.35
CA ILE A 189 8.59 4.75 7.14
C ILE A 189 8.84 5.78 6.05
N ASP A 190 10.09 5.92 5.68
CA ASP A 190 10.51 6.80 4.60
C ASP A 190 10.54 6.03 3.28
N CYS A 191 9.91 6.58 2.21
CA CYS A 191 9.63 5.91 0.93
C CYS A 191 10.42 6.54 -0.22
#